data_952d1788ac769c932c4811ee7aa1ce45
#
_entry.id   952d1788ac769c932c4811ee7aa1ce45
#
_cell.length_a   1.000
_cell.length_b   1.000
_cell.length_c   1.000
_cell.angle_alpha   90.00
_cell.angle_beta   90.00
_cell.angle_gamma   90.00
#
_symmetry.space_group_name_H-M   'P 1'
#
loop_
_entity.id
_entity.type
_entity.pdbx_description
1 polymer ?
#
loop_
_entity_poly.entity_id
_entity_poly.type
_entity_poly.pdbx_seq_one_letter_code
_entity_poly.pdbx_strand_id
1 'polypeptide(L)'
;MNMIALYGYDVDFQRDIRSGDEFEMVVESYYNKGGKRVKDGNVLFARLDLANKKDIAMYAHRMKNGSLQYFDKKGYSVKKSLLKTPINGARVSSGFGMRRHPILGYSKLHKGVDFAARTGTPIFAAGDGVIVRRLWNGGYGRYIKIKHNKTYSTAYAHMSRFNRRFGRGSRVKQGDVIGYVGSTGRSTGSHLHFEVIKRGRAINPSRVKAVSGTRLKGGVLKSFKNTVEKIEKYRKSKG
;
A
#
# COMPACT_ATOMS: atom_id res chain seq x y z
N MET A 1 6.16 -9.66 12.02
CA MET A 1 5.79 -8.63 11.01
C MET A 1 5.79 -9.27 9.63
N ASN A 2 4.84 -8.92 8.73
CA ASN A 2 4.76 -9.55 7.40
C ASN A 2 5.58 -8.69 6.41
N MET A 3 6.56 -9.29 5.71
CA MET A 3 7.38 -8.66 4.68
C MET A 3 6.56 -8.03 3.55
N ILE A 4 5.47 -8.70 3.14
CA ILE A 4 4.55 -8.17 2.13
C ILE A 4 4.01 -6.80 2.54
N ALA A 5 3.79 -6.58 3.85
CA ALA A 5 3.34 -5.29 4.37
C ALA A 5 4.42 -4.20 4.31
N LEU A 6 5.71 -4.55 4.36
CA LEU A 6 6.82 -3.61 4.27
C LEU A 6 7.12 -3.19 2.83
N TYR A 7 7.18 -4.15 1.92
CA TYR A 7 7.60 -3.93 0.53
C TYR A 7 6.44 -3.78 -0.46
N GLY A 8 5.21 -4.17 -0.10
CA GLY A 8 4.05 -4.16 -1.00
C GLY A 8 3.65 -2.78 -1.56
N TYR A 9 4.36 -1.73 -1.14
CA TYR A 9 4.24 -0.38 -1.71
C TYR A 9 5.13 -0.17 -2.93
N ASP A 10 6.23 -0.90 -3.02
CA ASP A 10 7.28 -0.75 -4.03
C ASP A 10 7.41 -1.95 -4.95
N VAL A 11 7.01 -3.13 -4.47
CA VAL A 11 7.25 -4.42 -5.09
C VAL A 11 5.92 -5.16 -5.23
N ASP A 12 5.63 -5.62 -6.42
CA ASP A 12 4.62 -6.64 -6.68
C ASP A 12 5.30 -8.01 -6.57
N PHE A 13 5.15 -8.66 -5.40
CA PHE A 13 5.80 -9.94 -5.12
C PHE A 13 5.47 -11.07 -6.11
N GLN A 14 4.40 -10.92 -6.90
CA GLN A 14 4.06 -11.91 -7.93
C GLN A 14 4.72 -11.64 -9.28
N ARG A 15 5.18 -10.41 -9.51
CA ARG A 15 5.68 -9.97 -10.82
C ARG A 15 7.12 -9.50 -10.80
N ASP A 16 7.53 -8.88 -9.69
CA ASP A 16 8.81 -8.20 -9.60
C ASP A 16 9.91 -9.10 -9.05
N ILE A 17 9.56 -10.18 -8.31
CA ILE A 17 10.53 -11.12 -7.72
C ILE A 17 10.94 -12.16 -8.75
N ARG A 18 12.26 -12.36 -8.89
CA ARG A 18 12.89 -13.28 -9.84
C ARG A 18 14.00 -14.07 -9.19
N SER A 19 14.43 -15.14 -9.86
CA SER A 19 15.66 -15.85 -9.50
C SER A 19 16.85 -14.89 -9.57
N GLY A 20 17.72 -14.92 -8.54
CA GLY A 20 18.86 -14.01 -8.40
C GLY A 20 18.56 -12.75 -7.59
N ASP A 21 17.32 -12.53 -7.13
CA ASP A 21 17.03 -11.47 -6.18
C ASP A 21 17.57 -11.82 -4.79
N GLU A 22 18.18 -10.84 -4.12
CA GLU A 22 18.74 -11.02 -2.79
C GLU A 22 17.91 -10.33 -1.72
N PHE A 23 17.81 -10.98 -0.57
CA PHE A 23 17.11 -10.43 0.58
C PHE A 23 17.99 -10.48 1.83
N GLU A 24 18.12 -9.35 2.51
CA GLU A 24 18.84 -9.20 3.76
C GLU A 24 17.94 -8.63 4.84
N MET A 25 18.07 -9.12 6.07
CA MET A 25 17.28 -8.67 7.21
C MET A 25 18.08 -8.69 8.51
N VAL A 26 17.95 -7.62 9.30
CA VAL A 26 18.41 -7.57 10.69
C VAL A 26 17.20 -7.57 11.60
N VAL A 27 17.11 -8.55 12.50
CA VAL A 27 15.97 -8.77 13.40
C VAL A 27 16.46 -8.75 14.85
N GLU A 28 15.69 -8.09 15.72
CA GLU A 28 15.88 -8.23 17.17
C GLU A 28 15.61 -9.68 17.58
N SER A 29 16.45 -10.25 18.43
CA SER A 29 16.22 -11.56 19.02
C SER A 29 16.32 -11.44 20.54
N TYR A 30 15.40 -12.07 21.23
CA TYR A 30 15.36 -12.09 22.70
C TYR A 30 15.83 -13.45 23.20
N TYR A 31 16.71 -13.43 24.20
CA TYR A 31 17.31 -14.60 24.80
C TYR A 31 16.93 -14.67 26.29
N ASN A 32 16.75 -15.87 26.82
CA ASN A 32 16.59 -16.07 28.24
C ASN A 32 17.96 -15.97 29.00
N LYS A 33 17.93 -16.06 30.33
CA LYS A 33 19.15 -16.02 31.16
C LYS A 33 20.16 -17.14 30.85
N GLY A 34 19.70 -18.25 30.26
CA GLY A 34 20.53 -19.38 29.83
C GLY A 34 21.06 -19.26 28.39
N GLY A 35 20.92 -18.08 27.75
CA GLY A 35 21.43 -17.87 26.38
C GLY A 35 20.57 -18.49 25.27
N LYS A 36 19.43 -19.10 25.57
CA LYS A 36 18.53 -19.69 24.56
C LYS A 36 17.61 -18.61 23.98
N ARG A 37 17.56 -18.53 22.64
CA ARG A 37 16.63 -17.65 21.90
C ARG A 37 15.18 -18.05 22.20
N VAL A 38 14.38 -17.11 22.68
CA VAL A 38 12.99 -17.34 23.10
C VAL A 38 11.95 -16.73 22.16
N LYS A 39 12.29 -15.62 21.49
CA LYS A 39 11.42 -15.02 20.49
C LYS A 39 12.16 -14.03 19.59
N ASP A 40 11.56 -13.72 18.44
CA ASP A 40 11.97 -12.62 17.59
C ASP A 40 11.24 -11.34 17.97
N GLY A 41 11.95 -10.23 17.84
CA GLY A 41 11.41 -8.90 18.02
C GLY A 41 11.06 -8.24 16.69
N ASN A 42 11.44 -6.97 16.58
CA ASN A 42 11.17 -6.17 15.41
C ASN A 42 12.23 -6.38 14.32
N VAL A 43 11.83 -6.23 13.08
CA VAL A 43 12.78 -6.06 11.97
C VAL A 43 13.39 -4.67 12.12
N LEU A 44 14.71 -4.58 12.27
CA LEU A 44 15.44 -3.32 12.42
C LEU A 44 15.88 -2.77 11.06
N PHE A 45 16.20 -3.68 10.14
CA PHE A 45 16.62 -3.39 8.78
C PHE A 45 16.09 -4.48 7.86
N ALA A 46 15.72 -4.10 6.64
CA ALA A 46 15.45 -5.02 5.57
C ALA A 46 15.91 -4.41 4.24
N ARG A 47 16.53 -5.21 3.40
CA ARG A 47 16.97 -4.87 2.04
C ARG A 47 16.45 -5.92 1.08
N LEU A 48 15.92 -5.46 -0.03
CA LEU A 48 15.56 -6.30 -1.17
C LEU A 48 16.31 -5.75 -2.38
N ASP A 49 17.24 -6.52 -2.90
CA ASP A 49 17.99 -6.22 -4.09
C ASP A 49 17.41 -7.02 -5.26
N LEU A 50 16.78 -6.32 -6.18
CA LEU A 50 16.13 -6.93 -7.32
C LEU A 50 17.07 -6.95 -8.52
N ALA A 51 17.13 -8.08 -9.23
CA ALA A 51 17.95 -8.28 -10.43
C ALA A 51 17.72 -7.21 -11.51
N ASN A 52 16.57 -6.50 -11.46
CA ASN A 52 16.26 -5.35 -12.32
C ASN A 52 16.89 -4.03 -11.87
N LYS A 53 17.89 -4.05 -11.01
CA LYS A 53 18.64 -2.91 -10.46
C LYS A 53 17.85 -2.03 -9.48
N LYS A 54 16.84 -2.56 -8.82
CA LYS A 54 16.09 -1.82 -7.80
C LYS A 54 16.49 -2.33 -6.41
N ASP A 55 17.36 -1.60 -5.74
CA ASP A 55 17.72 -1.81 -4.34
C ASP A 55 16.77 -1.02 -3.42
N ILE A 56 16.06 -1.72 -2.55
CA ILE A 56 15.09 -1.15 -1.63
C ILE A 56 15.50 -1.49 -0.20
N ALA A 57 16.20 -0.56 0.43
CA ALA A 57 16.61 -0.68 1.83
C ALA A 57 15.71 0.17 2.74
N MET A 58 15.36 -0.38 3.89
CA MET A 58 14.55 0.28 4.89
C MET A 58 15.07 0.03 6.30
N TYR A 59 14.99 1.08 7.12
CA TYR A 59 15.50 1.12 8.50
C TYR A 59 14.36 1.43 9.46
N ALA A 60 14.24 0.64 10.51
CA ALA A 60 13.29 0.91 11.58
C ALA A 60 13.75 2.09 12.42
N HIS A 61 12.82 2.93 12.84
CA HIS A 61 13.05 4.00 13.80
C HIS A 61 11.86 4.12 14.75
N ARG A 62 12.17 4.20 16.05
CA ARG A 62 11.16 4.39 17.09
C ARG A 62 10.86 5.88 17.23
N MET A 63 9.62 6.24 16.92
CA MET A 63 9.13 7.62 17.01
C MET A 63 8.92 8.03 18.47
N LYS A 64 8.83 9.34 18.76
CA LYS A 64 8.59 9.87 20.11
C LYS A 64 7.34 9.29 20.82
N ASN A 65 6.32 8.91 20.05
CA ASN A 65 5.10 8.28 20.55
C ASN A 65 5.23 6.75 20.76
N GLY A 66 6.46 6.21 20.72
CA GLY A 66 6.74 4.78 20.91
C GLY A 66 6.49 3.92 19.66
N SER A 67 5.84 4.41 18.61
CA SER A 67 5.57 3.63 17.40
C SER A 67 6.84 3.35 16.60
N LEU A 68 7.00 2.12 16.11
CA LEU A 68 8.06 1.75 15.19
C LEU A 68 7.62 2.06 13.77
N GLN A 69 8.41 2.84 13.04
CA GLN A 69 8.16 3.18 11.64
C GLN A 69 9.41 2.91 10.81
N TYR A 70 9.22 2.74 9.50
CA TYR A 70 10.30 2.41 8.58
C TYR A 70 10.54 3.54 7.59
N PHE A 71 11.82 3.81 7.35
CA PHE A 71 12.28 4.91 6.50
C PHE A 71 13.40 4.43 5.57
N ASP A 72 13.53 5.04 4.40
CA ASP A 72 14.72 4.89 3.58
C ASP A 72 15.94 5.57 4.24
N LYS A 73 17.14 5.32 3.74
CA LYS A 73 18.39 5.91 4.27
C LYS A 73 18.38 7.43 4.32
N LYS A 74 17.55 8.10 3.51
CA LYS A 74 17.40 9.58 3.46
C LYS A 74 16.34 10.08 4.46
N GLY A 75 15.69 9.19 5.20
CA GLY A 75 14.66 9.50 6.18
C GLY A 75 13.27 9.74 5.58
N TYR A 76 13.00 9.29 4.36
CA TYR A 76 11.65 9.26 3.81
C TYR A 76 10.91 8.01 4.30
N SER A 77 9.68 8.18 4.80
CA SER A 77 8.87 7.05 5.23
C SER A 77 8.63 6.07 4.08
N VAL A 78 8.85 4.79 4.34
CA VAL A 78 8.52 3.69 3.42
C VAL A 78 7.00 3.57 3.25
N LYS A 79 6.24 3.88 4.30
CA LYS A 79 4.77 3.93 4.21
C LYS A 79 4.36 5.02 3.23
N LYS A 80 4.01 4.63 2.02
CA LYS A 80 3.52 5.56 0.99
C LYS A 80 2.13 6.04 1.34
N SER A 81 1.83 7.26 0.94
CA SER A 81 0.53 7.90 1.22
C SER A 81 -0.65 7.13 0.63
N LEU A 82 -0.44 6.39 -0.46
CA LEU A 82 -1.48 5.60 -1.13
C LEU A 82 -0.92 4.30 -1.71
N LEU A 83 -1.61 3.18 -1.48
CA LEU A 83 -1.42 1.92 -2.19
C LEU A 83 -1.77 2.10 -3.67
N LYS A 84 -0.96 1.58 -4.56
CA LYS A 84 -1.28 1.51 -6.00
C LYS A 84 -2.25 0.38 -6.31
N THR A 85 -2.18 -0.70 -5.53
CA THR A 85 -3.00 -1.91 -5.66
C THR A 85 -3.68 -2.19 -4.32
N PRO A 86 -4.94 -1.75 -4.12
CA PRO A 86 -5.66 -1.93 -2.86
C PRO A 86 -6.36 -3.30 -2.75
N ILE A 87 -5.76 -4.33 -3.33
CA ILE A 87 -6.26 -5.70 -3.39
C ILE A 87 -5.07 -6.66 -3.57
N ASN A 88 -5.07 -7.79 -2.88
CA ASN A 88 -4.02 -8.79 -3.02
C ASN A 88 -4.33 -9.78 -4.15
N GLY A 89 -3.29 -10.27 -4.83
CA GLY A 89 -3.38 -11.36 -5.80
C GLY A 89 -4.19 -11.06 -7.07
N ALA A 90 -4.47 -9.78 -7.37
CA ALA A 90 -5.26 -9.39 -8.54
C ALA A 90 -4.39 -8.90 -9.69
N ARG A 91 -4.72 -9.33 -10.91
CA ARG A 91 -4.09 -8.80 -12.12
C ARG A 91 -4.84 -7.56 -12.61
N VAL A 92 -4.13 -6.60 -13.20
CA VAL A 92 -4.74 -5.48 -13.91
C VAL A 92 -5.44 -6.01 -15.17
N SER A 93 -6.76 -5.88 -15.24
CA SER A 93 -7.57 -6.28 -16.41
C SER A 93 -7.83 -5.11 -17.36
N SER A 94 -7.85 -3.86 -16.84
CA SER A 94 -7.96 -2.67 -17.69
C SER A 94 -7.28 -1.46 -17.04
N GLY A 95 -6.50 -0.73 -17.84
CA GLY A 95 -5.79 0.47 -17.42
C GLY A 95 -6.64 1.74 -17.45
N PHE A 96 -6.09 2.82 -16.91
CA PHE A 96 -6.63 4.18 -17.01
C PHE A 96 -6.42 4.74 -18.41
N GLY A 97 -7.42 5.42 -18.97
CA GLY A 97 -7.28 6.13 -20.23
C GLY A 97 -8.51 6.02 -21.16
N MET A 98 -8.40 6.60 -22.33
CA MET A 98 -9.45 6.49 -23.34
C MET A 98 -9.51 5.06 -23.88
N ARG A 99 -10.71 4.45 -23.85
CA ARG A 99 -10.95 3.13 -24.43
C ARG A 99 -12.41 3.00 -24.90
N ARG A 100 -12.66 2.07 -25.81
CA ARG A 100 -14.03 1.67 -26.15
C ARG A 100 -14.69 1.06 -24.91
N HIS A 101 -15.82 1.64 -24.51
CA HIS A 101 -16.53 1.16 -23.31
C HIS A 101 -17.16 -0.21 -23.59
N PRO A 102 -16.89 -1.26 -22.79
CA PRO A 102 -17.27 -2.63 -23.11
C PRO A 102 -18.79 -2.84 -23.21
N ILE A 103 -19.60 -2.03 -22.52
CA ILE A 103 -21.06 -2.12 -22.54
C ILE A 103 -21.69 -1.05 -23.44
N LEU A 104 -21.14 0.19 -23.43
CA LEU A 104 -21.75 1.33 -24.13
C LEU A 104 -21.29 1.46 -25.58
N GLY A 105 -20.21 0.77 -25.97
CA GLY A 105 -19.73 0.68 -27.36
C GLY A 105 -19.02 1.91 -27.90
N TYR A 106 -19.07 3.08 -27.26
CA TYR A 106 -18.36 4.29 -27.66
C TYR A 106 -17.08 4.54 -26.84
N SER A 107 -16.21 5.39 -27.37
CA SER A 107 -14.96 5.74 -26.67
C SER A 107 -15.25 6.59 -25.44
N LYS A 108 -14.78 6.15 -24.28
CA LYS A 108 -14.96 6.82 -23.00
C LYS A 108 -13.70 6.76 -22.15
N LEU A 109 -13.47 7.82 -21.41
CA LEU A 109 -12.37 7.84 -20.43
C LEU A 109 -12.65 6.85 -19.29
N HIS A 110 -11.79 5.83 -19.18
CA HIS A 110 -11.73 4.97 -18.02
C HIS A 110 -10.98 5.70 -16.89
N LYS A 111 -11.72 6.15 -15.87
CA LYS A 111 -11.22 7.02 -14.80
C LYS A 111 -10.39 6.31 -13.74
N GLY A 112 -10.21 5.00 -13.87
CA GLY A 112 -9.52 4.17 -12.89
C GLY A 112 -8.71 3.06 -13.51
N VAL A 113 -8.38 2.08 -12.68
CA VAL A 113 -7.78 0.80 -13.06
C VAL A 113 -8.69 -0.30 -12.57
N ASP A 114 -8.94 -1.30 -13.42
CA ASP A 114 -9.71 -2.47 -13.06
C ASP A 114 -8.78 -3.62 -12.69
N PHE A 115 -9.02 -4.19 -11.52
CA PHE A 115 -8.30 -5.34 -10.97
C PHE A 115 -9.23 -6.55 -10.99
N ALA A 116 -8.97 -7.52 -11.87
CA ALA A 116 -9.72 -8.77 -11.92
C ALA A 116 -9.41 -9.62 -10.68
N ALA A 117 -10.45 -9.99 -9.94
CA ALA A 117 -10.35 -10.84 -8.76
C ALA A 117 -11.68 -11.55 -8.52
N ARG A 118 -11.63 -12.65 -7.75
CA ARG A 118 -12.83 -13.41 -7.40
C ARG A 118 -13.77 -12.57 -6.51
N THR A 119 -15.07 -12.75 -6.68
CA THR A 119 -16.08 -12.17 -5.78
C THR A 119 -15.77 -12.56 -4.34
N GLY A 120 -15.87 -11.59 -3.42
CA GLY A 120 -15.53 -11.79 -2.01
C GLY A 120 -14.07 -11.51 -1.63
N THR A 121 -13.17 -11.28 -2.58
CA THR A 121 -11.80 -10.90 -2.28
C THR A 121 -11.78 -9.57 -1.51
N PRO A 122 -11.01 -9.45 -0.40
CA PRO A 122 -10.95 -8.23 0.40
C PRO A 122 -10.40 -7.03 -0.39
N ILE A 123 -11.04 -5.88 -0.23
CA ILE A 123 -10.59 -4.58 -0.76
C ILE A 123 -10.10 -3.75 0.40
N PHE A 124 -8.88 -3.21 0.27
CA PHE A 124 -8.21 -2.44 1.31
C PHE A 124 -8.33 -0.93 1.08
N ALA A 125 -8.41 -0.16 2.16
CA ALA A 125 -8.22 1.29 2.09
C ALA A 125 -6.81 1.60 1.57
N ALA A 126 -6.69 2.32 0.47
CA ALA A 126 -5.41 2.65 -0.15
C ALA A 126 -4.55 3.61 0.70
N GLY A 127 -5.13 4.27 1.68
CA GLY A 127 -4.45 5.19 2.60
C GLY A 127 -5.29 5.51 3.82
N ASP A 128 -4.66 6.11 4.84
CA ASP A 128 -5.36 6.66 5.99
C ASP A 128 -6.34 7.74 5.51
N GLY A 129 -7.55 7.82 6.08
CA GLY A 129 -8.53 8.82 5.66
C GLY A 129 -9.91 8.67 6.30
N VAL A 130 -10.88 9.36 5.72
CA VAL A 130 -12.27 9.32 6.14
C VAL A 130 -13.16 8.88 4.99
N ILE A 131 -14.06 7.94 5.22
CA ILE A 131 -15.07 7.53 4.23
C ILE A 131 -16.08 8.67 4.05
N VAL A 132 -16.04 9.33 2.90
CA VAL A 132 -16.95 10.46 2.57
C VAL A 132 -18.19 10.01 1.79
N ARG A 133 -18.12 8.84 1.12
CA ARG A 133 -19.27 8.20 0.46
C ARG A 133 -19.23 6.69 0.66
N ARG A 134 -20.39 6.10 0.92
CA ARG A 134 -20.64 4.65 1.02
C ARG A 134 -22.08 4.42 0.63
N LEU A 135 -22.32 4.06 -0.62
CA LEU A 135 -23.69 4.00 -1.19
C LEU A 135 -23.71 3.18 -2.48
N TRP A 136 -24.90 2.94 -3.01
CA TRP A 136 -25.07 2.55 -4.41
C TRP A 136 -24.90 3.80 -5.29
N ASN A 137 -24.03 3.75 -6.30
CA ASN A 137 -23.71 4.90 -7.16
C ASN A 137 -23.90 4.56 -8.64
N GLY A 138 -25.13 4.37 -9.07
CA GLY A 138 -25.49 4.10 -10.46
C GLY A 138 -24.63 2.99 -11.11
N GLY A 139 -23.97 3.29 -12.21
CA GLY A 139 -23.12 2.33 -12.92
C GLY A 139 -21.91 1.82 -12.14
N TYR A 140 -21.47 2.48 -11.08
CA TYR A 140 -20.42 2.00 -10.18
C TYR A 140 -20.90 0.91 -9.20
N GLY A 141 -22.24 0.69 -9.08
CA GLY A 141 -22.79 -0.22 -8.10
C GLY A 141 -22.49 0.19 -6.67
N ARG A 142 -22.13 -0.77 -5.81
CA ARG A 142 -21.68 -0.47 -4.43
C ARG A 142 -20.33 0.21 -4.46
N TYR A 143 -20.29 1.40 -3.89
CA TYR A 143 -19.22 2.38 -4.04
C TYR A 143 -18.78 2.96 -2.69
N ILE A 144 -17.46 3.05 -2.50
CA ILE A 144 -16.85 3.79 -1.40
C ILE A 144 -15.92 4.86 -1.98
N LYS A 145 -15.95 6.06 -1.37
CA LYS A 145 -14.94 7.11 -1.57
C LYS A 145 -14.31 7.49 -0.25
N ILE A 146 -12.98 7.46 -0.21
CA ILE A 146 -12.17 7.85 0.95
C ILE A 146 -11.46 9.17 0.62
N LYS A 147 -11.58 10.16 1.52
CA LYS A 147 -10.80 11.40 1.48
C LYS A 147 -9.59 11.22 2.39
N HIS A 148 -8.39 11.28 1.80
CA HIS A 148 -7.12 11.11 2.51
C HIS A 148 -6.59 12.44 3.05
N ASN A 149 -6.67 13.49 2.24
CA ASN A 149 -6.24 14.86 2.59
C ASN A 149 -6.91 15.90 1.67
N LYS A 150 -6.42 17.15 1.71
CA LYS A 150 -6.93 18.24 0.84
C LYS A 150 -6.71 17.98 -0.65
N THR A 151 -5.74 17.12 -1.00
CA THR A 151 -5.32 16.87 -2.40
C THR A 151 -5.84 15.55 -2.95
N TYR A 152 -5.87 14.47 -2.14
CA TYR A 152 -6.12 13.13 -2.62
C TYR A 152 -7.36 12.49 -2.01
N SER A 153 -8.12 11.81 -2.86
CA SER A 153 -9.16 10.85 -2.50
C SER A 153 -8.99 9.58 -3.33
N THR A 154 -9.52 8.46 -2.86
CA THR A 154 -9.64 7.23 -3.64
C THR A 154 -11.08 6.76 -3.72
N ALA A 155 -11.41 6.04 -4.79
CA ALA A 155 -12.73 5.49 -4.98
C ALA A 155 -12.64 4.00 -5.37
N TYR A 156 -13.62 3.24 -4.93
CA TYR A 156 -13.71 1.79 -5.04
C TYR A 156 -15.13 1.43 -5.46
N ALA A 157 -15.27 0.67 -6.53
CA ALA A 157 -16.57 0.35 -7.11
C ALA A 157 -16.77 -1.15 -7.35
N HIS A 158 -17.97 -1.51 -7.80
CA HIS A 158 -18.43 -2.85 -8.14
C HIS A 158 -18.37 -3.85 -6.97
N MET A 159 -18.37 -3.37 -5.71
CA MET A 159 -18.29 -4.24 -4.54
C MET A 159 -19.49 -5.19 -4.44
N SER A 160 -19.28 -6.41 -3.97
CA SER A 160 -20.36 -7.34 -3.59
C SER A 160 -21.02 -6.93 -2.28
N ARG A 161 -20.22 -6.44 -1.33
CA ARG A 161 -20.68 -5.95 -0.02
C ARG A 161 -19.67 -5.00 0.59
N PHE A 162 -20.15 -4.15 1.48
CA PHE A 162 -19.31 -3.31 2.33
C PHE A 162 -18.88 -4.08 3.60
N ASN A 163 -17.75 -3.69 4.18
CA ASN A 163 -17.44 -4.10 5.54
C ASN A 163 -18.36 -3.35 6.53
N ARG A 164 -19.03 -4.09 7.42
CA ARG A 164 -20.00 -3.53 8.39
C ARG A 164 -19.35 -2.63 9.44
N ARG A 165 -18.04 -2.80 9.69
CA ARG A 165 -17.27 -2.00 10.66
C ARG A 165 -17.21 -0.53 10.31
N PHE A 166 -17.28 -0.16 9.02
CA PHE A 166 -17.04 1.20 8.55
C PHE A 166 -18.26 1.78 7.83
N GLY A 167 -18.76 2.90 8.33
CA GLY A 167 -19.83 3.71 7.73
C GLY A 167 -19.30 4.97 7.05
N ARG A 168 -20.20 5.79 6.49
CA ARG A 168 -19.88 7.17 6.10
C ARG A 168 -19.45 7.95 7.34
N GLY A 169 -18.37 8.73 7.25
CA GLY A 169 -17.76 9.44 8.37
C GLY A 169 -16.70 8.64 9.14
N SER A 170 -16.64 7.31 8.99
CA SER A 170 -15.63 6.49 9.66
C SER A 170 -14.21 6.85 9.23
N ARG A 171 -13.29 6.90 10.20
CA ARG A 171 -11.86 6.93 9.94
C ARG A 171 -11.37 5.53 9.61
N VAL A 172 -10.55 5.41 8.58
CA VAL A 172 -9.87 4.18 8.17
C VAL A 172 -8.37 4.37 8.15
N LYS A 173 -7.64 3.32 8.43
CA LYS A 173 -6.20 3.23 8.24
C LYS A 173 -5.91 2.53 6.93
N GLN A 174 -4.76 2.83 6.33
CA GLN A 174 -4.27 2.11 5.17
C GLN A 174 -4.18 0.62 5.47
N GLY A 175 -4.74 -0.20 4.56
CA GLY A 175 -4.81 -1.65 4.75
C GLY A 175 -6.08 -2.15 5.47
N ASP A 176 -6.92 -1.27 6.02
CA ASP A 176 -8.21 -1.71 6.56
C ASP A 176 -9.08 -2.29 5.44
N VAL A 177 -9.71 -3.45 5.69
CA VAL A 177 -10.69 -4.05 4.76
C VAL A 177 -11.97 -3.23 4.78
N ILE A 178 -12.26 -2.52 3.69
CA ILE A 178 -13.42 -1.61 3.57
C ILE A 178 -14.63 -2.26 2.87
N GLY A 179 -14.40 -3.34 2.14
CA GLY A 179 -15.43 -4.07 1.41
C GLY A 179 -14.83 -5.24 0.64
N TYR A 180 -15.60 -5.81 -0.25
CA TYR A 180 -15.24 -7.04 -0.95
C TYR A 180 -15.60 -6.93 -2.43
N VAL A 181 -14.76 -7.51 -3.29
CA VAL A 181 -14.95 -7.55 -4.74
C VAL A 181 -16.31 -8.15 -5.11
N GLY A 182 -16.89 -7.63 -6.16
CA GLY A 182 -18.12 -8.11 -6.75
C GLY A 182 -18.24 -7.72 -8.22
N SER A 183 -19.47 -7.66 -8.71
CA SER A 183 -19.82 -7.28 -10.07
C SER A 183 -21.10 -6.43 -10.08
N THR A 184 -21.26 -5.55 -9.08
CA THR A 184 -22.49 -4.73 -8.96
C THR A 184 -22.43 -3.50 -9.87
N GLY A 185 -23.58 -3.00 -10.30
CA GLY A 185 -23.67 -1.89 -11.25
C GLY A 185 -23.39 -2.34 -12.69
N ARG A 186 -22.77 -1.48 -13.53
CA ARG A 186 -22.38 -1.79 -14.90
C ARG A 186 -21.02 -2.48 -14.92
N SER A 187 -21.01 -3.78 -14.82
CA SER A 187 -19.84 -4.62 -14.78
C SER A 187 -20.06 -5.86 -15.65
N THR A 188 -19.02 -6.29 -16.36
CA THR A 188 -19.04 -7.51 -17.21
C THR A 188 -18.51 -8.74 -16.48
N GLY A 189 -18.00 -8.59 -15.26
CA GLY A 189 -17.45 -9.68 -14.45
C GLY A 189 -16.86 -9.17 -13.15
N SER A 190 -16.48 -10.11 -12.29
CA SER A 190 -15.94 -9.77 -10.96
C SER A 190 -14.63 -9.04 -11.03
N HIS A 191 -14.59 -7.78 -10.56
CA HIS A 191 -13.40 -6.94 -10.49
C HIS A 191 -13.57 -5.81 -9.47
N LEU A 192 -12.46 -5.22 -9.06
CA LEU A 192 -12.42 -3.94 -8.37
C LEU A 192 -12.13 -2.84 -9.42
N HIS A 193 -13.00 -1.86 -9.55
CA HIS A 193 -12.68 -0.59 -10.19
C HIS A 193 -12.13 0.37 -9.14
N PHE A 194 -10.89 0.84 -9.36
CA PHE A 194 -10.15 1.68 -8.42
C PHE A 194 -9.73 2.99 -9.06
N GLU A 195 -10.10 4.12 -8.43
CA GLU A 195 -9.73 5.45 -8.88
C GLU A 195 -8.84 6.17 -7.87
N VAL A 196 -7.85 6.92 -8.35
CA VAL A 196 -7.15 7.95 -7.59
C VAL A 196 -7.59 9.31 -8.09
N ILE A 197 -8.06 10.15 -7.17
CA ILE A 197 -8.63 11.46 -7.46
C ILE A 197 -7.73 12.52 -6.82
N LYS A 198 -7.13 13.38 -7.65
CA LYS A 198 -6.30 14.51 -7.22
C LYS A 198 -7.03 15.82 -7.48
N ARG A 199 -7.31 16.60 -6.42
CA ARG A 199 -8.03 17.88 -6.52
C ARG A 199 -9.31 17.79 -7.37
N GLY A 200 -10.11 16.74 -7.13
CA GLY A 200 -11.40 16.51 -7.83
C GLY A 200 -11.29 15.82 -9.19
N ARG A 201 -10.11 15.66 -9.78
CA ARG A 201 -9.90 15.03 -11.09
C ARG A 201 -9.32 13.63 -10.94
N ALA A 202 -9.86 12.64 -11.65
CA ALA A 202 -9.28 11.31 -11.74
C ALA A 202 -7.93 11.36 -12.45
N ILE A 203 -6.94 10.65 -11.90
CA ILE A 203 -5.60 10.54 -12.44
C ILE A 203 -5.22 9.07 -12.54
N ASN A 204 -4.28 8.75 -13.45
CA ASN A 204 -3.79 7.39 -13.59
C ASN A 204 -3.13 6.91 -12.28
N PRO A 205 -3.66 5.87 -11.60
CA PRO A 205 -3.10 5.34 -10.36
C PRO A 205 -1.63 4.90 -10.49
N SER A 206 -1.21 4.39 -11.64
CA SER A 206 0.18 3.97 -11.87
C SER A 206 1.17 5.14 -11.90
N ARG A 207 0.70 6.34 -12.31
CA ARG A 207 1.49 7.59 -12.37
C ARG A 207 1.44 8.39 -11.07
N VAL A 208 0.67 7.97 -10.09
CA VAL A 208 0.77 8.57 -8.76
C VAL A 208 2.20 8.30 -8.30
N LYS A 209 3.06 9.32 -8.45
CA LYS A 209 4.35 9.28 -7.76
C LYS A 209 3.97 8.98 -6.32
N ALA A 210 4.44 7.86 -5.82
CA ALA A 210 4.29 7.57 -4.41
C ALA A 210 4.70 8.85 -3.71
N VAL A 211 3.72 9.56 -3.14
CA VAL A 211 4.06 10.73 -2.32
C VAL A 211 4.91 10.11 -1.25
N SER A 212 6.23 10.30 -1.39
CA SER A 212 7.22 9.80 -0.45
C SER A 212 6.67 10.11 0.91
N GLY A 213 6.61 9.11 1.77
CA GLY A 213 6.10 9.31 3.11
C GLY A 213 6.78 10.54 3.72
N THR A 214 6.20 11.11 4.71
CA THR A 214 6.73 12.30 5.37
C THR A 214 8.22 12.10 5.67
N ARG A 215 9.06 13.03 5.23
CA ARG A 215 10.50 13.00 5.54
C ARG A 215 10.70 13.44 6.98
N LEU A 216 11.50 12.71 7.71
CA LEU A 216 11.97 13.11 9.04
C LEU A 216 12.71 14.44 8.96
N LYS A 217 12.56 15.30 9.99
CA LYS A 217 13.19 16.63 10.05
C LYS A 217 13.79 16.88 11.43
N GLY A 218 14.72 17.85 11.49
CA GLY A 218 15.32 18.33 12.75
C GLY A 218 15.94 17.22 13.59
N GLY A 219 15.76 17.27 14.90
CA GLY A 219 16.34 16.30 15.84
C GLY A 219 15.91 14.85 15.60
N VAL A 220 14.69 14.61 15.07
CA VAL A 220 14.24 13.24 14.74
C VAL A 220 15.05 12.66 13.58
N LEU A 221 15.37 13.47 12.55
CA LEU A 221 16.22 13.03 11.45
C LEU A 221 17.66 12.75 11.95
N LYS A 222 18.21 13.57 12.86
CA LYS A 222 19.53 13.33 13.46
C LYS A 222 19.56 12.01 14.23
N SER A 223 18.56 11.78 15.10
CA SER A 223 18.42 10.52 15.83
C SER A 223 18.28 9.31 14.90
N PHE A 224 17.49 9.44 13.83
CA PHE A 224 17.34 8.40 12.83
C PHE A 224 18.68 8.08 12.13
N LYS A 225 19.46 9.08 11.72
CA LYS A 225 20.77 8.86 11.08
C LYS A 225 21.70 8.06 12.00
N ASN A 226 21.72 8.37 13.31
CA ASN A 226 22.51 7.58 14.28
C ASN A 226 22.03 6.13 14.36
N THR A 227 20.71 5.89 14.21
CA THR A 227 20.15 4.52 14.13
C THR A 227 20.66 3.80 12.88
N VAL A 228 20.61 4.47 11.73
CA VAL A 228 21.14 3.94 10.45
C VAL A 228 22.61 3.55 10.59
N GLU A 229 23.45 4.44 11.12
CA GLU A 229 24.90 4.19 11.30
C GLU A 229 25.17 2.96 12.18
N LYS A 230 24.44 2.79 13.29
CA LYS A 230 24.55 1.62 14.16
C LYS A 230 24.20 0.32 13.41
N ILE A 231 23.12 0.33 12.64
CA ILE A 231 22.67 -0.82 11.85
C ILE A 231 23.71 -1.16 10.77
N GLU A 232 24.19 -0.15 10.04
CA GLU A 232 25.22 -0.35 9.00
C GLU A 232 26.53 -0.89 9.55
N LYS A 233 26.96 -0.38 10.73
CA LYS A 233 28.14 -0.92 11.42
C LYS A 233 27.98 -2.38 11.80
N TYR A 234 26.82 -2.76 12.34
CA TYR A 234 26.50 -4.15 12.65
C TYR A 234 26.50 -5.06 11.43
N ARG A 235 25.88 -4.62 10.33
CA ARG A 235 25.83 -5.37 9.07
C ARG A 235 27.23 -5.68 8.54
N LYS A 236 28.12 -4.66 8.50
CA LYS A 236 29.52 -4.82 8.06
C LYS A 236 30.36 -5.72 8.96
N SER A 237 29.96 -5.93 10.22
CA SER A 237 30.69 -6.83 11.14
C SER A 237 30.26 -8.30 11.04
N LYS A 238 29.20 -8.59 10.26
CA LYS A 238 28.60 -9.93 10.10
C LYS A 238 28.63 -10.47 8.69
N GLY A 239 28.92 -9.65 7.68
CA GLY A 239 29.24 -10.02 6.32
C GLY A 239 30.73 -9.95 6.08
#